data_3eefe5f022af1fe367b4de98da23e37f
#
_entry.id   3eefe5f022af1fe367b4de98da23e37f
#
_cell.length_a   1.000
_cell.length_b   1.000
_cell.length_c   1.000
_cell.angle_alpha   90.00
_cell.angle_beta   90.00
_cell.angle_gamma   90.00
#
_symmetry.space_group_name_H-M   'P 1'
#
loop_
_entity.id
_entity.type
_entity.pdbx_description
1 polymer ?
#
loop_
_entity_poly.entity_id
_entity_poly.type
_entity_poly.pdbx_seq_one_letter_code
_entity_poly.pdbx_strand_id
1 'polypeptide(L)'
;MPQRHGPGIGAEIMGSGKFGPPGWQDDPDWQGWWGPEPPFRTPTFVLTHRPRPPVTMAGGTTFHFLDTSPSAALDLARQAADGQDVRIGGGPSLARDFIAAGLVDHIHLVQVPILLGRGVRLWDGLEGLEADYEVEAVSTPSGVTHLTFTRSE
;
A
#
# COMPACT_ATOMS: atom_id res chain seq x y z
N MET A 1 -9.44 -15.98 7.49
CA MET A 1 -8.61 -15.49 6.37
C MET A 1 -7.19 -15.27 6.83
N PRO A 2 -6.22 -15.93 6.21
CA PRO A 2 -4.83 -15.64 6.53
C PRO A 2 -4.50 -14.20 6.12
N GLN A 3 -3.90 -13.48 7.03
CA GLN A 3 -3.36 -12.16 6.72
C GLN A 3 -2.13 -12.33 5.84
N ARG A 4 -2.10 -11.61 4.73
CA ARG A 4 -0.93 -11.63 3.85
C ARG A 4 0.10 -10.60 4.35
N HIS A 5 0.71 -10.94 5.48
CA HIS A 5 1.83 -10.22 6.04
C HIS A 5 3.04 -11.14 6.12
N GLY A 6 4.22 -10.63 5.84
CA GLY A 6 5.44 -11.39 5.95
C GLY A 6 5.72 -12.30 4.76
N PRO A 7 5.95 -13.61 4.96
CA PRO A 7 6.38 -14.49 3.86
C PRO A 7 5.39 -14.48 2.71
N GLY A 8 5.86 -14.26 1.50
CA GLY A 8 5.05 -14.16 0.30
C GLY A 8 4.92 -12.75 -0.26
N ILE A 9 5.30 -11.72 0.49
CA ILE A 9 5.40 -10.35 -0.01
C ILE A 9 6.85 -10.09 -0.42
N GLY A 10 7.07 -9.84 -1.70
CA GLY A 10 8.40 -9.60 -2.27
C GLY A 10 8.71 -8.15 -2.59
N ALA A 11 7.72 -7.27 -2.58
CA ALA A 11 7.88 -5.84 -2.77
C ALA A 11 6.69 -5.07 -2.19
N GLU A 12 6.94 -3.82 -1.84
CA GLU A 12 5.93 -2.89 -1.32
C GLU A 12 5.82 -1.68 -2.25
N ILE A 13 4.62 -1.11 -2.34
CA ILE A 13 4.40 0.20 -2.96
C ILE A 13 3.66 1.07 -1.95
N MET A 14 4.11 2.31 -1.79
CA MET A 14 3.45 3.28 -0.92
C MET A 14 3.47 4.67 -1.53
N GLY A 15 2.57 5.52 -1.08
CA GLY A 15 2.53 6.91 -1.49
C GLY A 15 3.48 7.79 -0.69
N SER A 16 3.74 8.97 -1.23
CA SER A 16 4.56 10.00 -0.58
C SER A 16 4.05 10.37 0.81
N GLY A 17 2.73 10.48 0.98
CA GLY A 17 2.13 10.84 2.27
C GLY A 17 2.25 9.76 3.34
N LYS A 18 2.43 8.51 2.95
CA LYS A 18 2.72 7.41 3.90
C LYS A 18 4.17 7.40 4.33
N PHE A 19 5.09 7.76 3.43
CA PHE A 19 6.52 7.76 3.70
C PHE A 19 6.93 8.88 4.66
N GLY A 20 6.31 10.05 4.55
CA GLY A 20 6.68 11.18 5.40
C GLY A 20 5.65 12.29 5.45
N PRO A 21 5.87 13.30 6.32
CA PRO A 21 5.00 14.47 6.41
C PRO A 21 5.12 15.33 5.15
N PRO A 22 4.14 16.25 4.92
CA PRO A 22 4.26 17.19 3.79
C PRO A 22 5.61 17.89 3.80
N GLY A 23 6.30 17.92 2.66
CA GLY A 23 7.60 18.57 2.52
C GLY A 23 8.81 17.73 2.92
N TRP A 24 8.63 16.44 3.20
CA TRP A 24 9.76 15.57 3.55
C TRP A 24 10.84 15.52 2.47
N GLN A 25 10.48 15.79 1.21
CA GLN A 25 11.42 15.82 0.09
C GLN A 25 12.48 16.93 0.23
N ASP A 26 12.20 17.96 1.03
CA ASP A 26 13.13 19.06 1.31
C ASP A 26 14.10 18.72 2.44
N ASP A 27 13.87 17.62 3.16
CA ASP A 27 14.74 17.13 4.23
C ASP A 27 15.52 15.90 3.74
N PRO A 28 16.79 16.04 3.37
CA PRO A 28 17.58 14.93 2.85
C PRO A 28 17.85 13.84 3.88
N ASP A 29 17.69 14.13 5.18
CA ASP A 29 17.91 13.17 6.26
C ASP A 29 16.64 12.38 6.61
N TRP A 30 15.49 12.74 6.04
CA TRP A 30 14.25 11.99 6.27
C TRP A 30 14.28 10.63 5.60
N GLN A 31 14.11 9.56 6.37
CA GLN A 31 14.21 8.17 5.92
C GLN A 31 12.96 7.34 6.25
N GLY A 32 11.81 8.00 6.42
CA GLY A 32 10.56 7.33 6.77
C GLY A 32 10.28 7.32 8.27
N TRP A 33 9.11 6.83 8.62
CA TRP A 33 8.61 6.83 10.00
C TRP A 33 9.12 5.68 10.86
N TRP A 34 9.76 4.67 10.26
CA TRP A 34 9.96 3.36 10.88
C TRP A 34 11.32 3.20 11.57
N GLY A 35 12.15 4.24 11.59
CA GLY A 35 13.48 4.18 12.18
C GLY A 35 14.47 3.40 11.31
N PRO A 36 15.60 2.95 11.91
CA PRO A 36 16.72 2.38 11.13
C PRO A 36 16.44 1.00 10.53
N GLU A 37 15.45 0.26 11.06
CA GLU A 37 15.10 -1.07 10.58
C GLU A 37 13.61 -1.15 10.23
N PRO A 38 13.19 -0.62 9.07
CA PRO A 38 11.80 -0.70 8.64
C PRO A 38 11.33 -2.16 8.55
N PRO A 39 10.02 -2.43 8.83
CA PRO A 39 9.52 -3.80 8.94
C PRO A 39 9.32 -4.52 7.61
N PHE A 40 9.49 -3.83 6.49
CA PHE A 40 9.14 -4.37 5.17
C PHE A 40 10.10 -5.45 4.71
N ARG A 41 11.40 -5.25 4.87
CA ARG A 41 12.47 -6.21 4.54
C ARG A 41 12.47 -6.63 3.07
N THR A 42 11.94 -5.78 2.21
CA THR A 42 11.83 -5.98 0.76
C THR A 42 12.11 -4.66 0.05
N PRO A 43 12.34 -4.69 -1.27
CA PRO A 43 12.29 -3.45 -2.05
C PRO A 43 10.96 -2.74 -1.85
N THR A 44 11.02 -1.46 -1.50
CA THR A 44 9.85 -0.64 -1.19
C THR A 44 9.87 0.58 -2.08
N PHE A 45 8.84 0.73 -2.91
CA PHE A 45 8.74 1.79 -3.90
C PHE A 45 7.83 2.89 -3.37
N VAL A 46 8.38 4.10 -3.26
CA VAL A 46 7.66 5.29 -2.80
C VAL A 46 7.35 6.14 -4.02
N LEU A 47 6.07 6.36 -4.30
CA LEU A 47 5.65 7.20 -5.41
C LEU A 47 5.64 8.66 -4.96
N THR A 48 6.43 9.48 -5.61
CA THR A 48 6.61 10.90 -5.30
C THR A 48 6.91 11.68 -6.57
N HIS A 49 6.45 12.93 -6.63
CA HIS A 49 6.79 13.82 -7.76
C HIS A 49 8.22 14.38 -7.69
N ARG A 50 8.91 14.14 -6.59
CA ARG A 50 10.29 14.61 -6.38
C ARG A 50 11.17 13.45 -5.94
N PRO A 51 11.58 12.57 -6.88
CA PRO A 51 12.40 11.41 -6.55
C PRO A 51 13.78 11.80 -6.01
N ARG A 52 14.34 10.88 -5.25
CA ARG A 52 15.72 10.96 -4.76
C ARG A 52 16.40 9.60 -4.96
N PRO A 53 17.73 9.50 -4.80
CA PRO A 53 18.42 8.21 -4.89
C PRO A 53 17.89 7.20 -3.88
N PRO A 54 17.96 5.89 -4.20
CA PRO A 54 17.53 4.84 -3.28
C PRO A 54 18.29 4.88 -1.96
N VAL A 55 17.60 4.47 -0.89
CA VAL A 55 18.18 4.38 0.46
C VAL A 55 18.04 2.95 0.95
N THR A 56 19.19 2.31 1.23
CA THR A 56 19.20 0.97 1.82
C THR A 56 19.25 1.10 3.34
N MET A 57 18.26 0.50 3.99
CA MET A 57 18.13 0.50 5.44
C MET A 57 18.63 -0.82 6.01
N ALA A 58 18.94 -0.82 7.32
CA ALA A 58 19.25 -2.06 8.00
C ALA A 58 18.04 -3.02 7.96
N GLY A 59 18.29 -4.30 7.96
CA GLY A 59 17.23 -5.31 7.98
C GLY A 59 16.65 -5.71 6.64
N GLY A 60 17.15 -5.13 5.53
CA GLY A 60 16.79 -5.59 4.19
C GLY A 60 15.74 -4.78 3.45
N THR A 61 15.34 -3.62 3.97
CA THR A 61 14.46 -2.69 3.25
C THR A 61 15.30 -1.72 2.43
N THR A 62 14.99 -1.57 1.15
CA THR A 62 15.53 -0.50 0.30
C THR A 62 14.38 0.34 -0.20
N PHE A 63 14.41 1.64 0.08
CA PHE A 63 13.43 2.58 -0.45
C PHE A 63 13.89 3.08 -1.81
N HIS A 64 13.03 2.88 -2.81
CA HIS A 64 13.19 3.43 -4.16
C HIS A 64 12.14 4.53 -4.35
N PHE A 65 12.54 5.65 -4.91
CA PHE A 65 11.65 6.80 -5.08
C PHE A 65 11.36 6.98 -6.56
N LEU A 66 10.09 6.97 -6.93
CA LEU A 66 9.65 6.96 -8.32
C LEU A 66 8.63 8.05 -8.59
N ASP A 67 8.77 8.72 -9.73
CA ASP A 67 7.72 9.55 -10.32
C ASP A 67 7.22 8.85 -11.58
N THR A 68 6.18 8.03 -11.41
CA THR A 68 5.66 7.20 -12.51
C THR A 68 4.20 6.85 -12.28
N SER A 69 3.57 6.23 -13.29
CA SER A 69 2.18 5.77 -13.21
C SER A 69 2.04 4.55 -12.29
N PRO A 70 0.84 4.28 -11.76
CA PRO A 70 0.59 3.05 -11.01
C PRO A 70 0.98 1.78 -11.77
N SER A 71 0.66 1.68 -13.03
CA SER A 71 0.98 0.52 -13.85
C SER A 71 2.49 0.30 -13.98
N ALA A 72 3.24 1.35 -14.26
CA ALA A 72 4.71 1.26 -14.38
C ALA A 72 5.37 0.94 -13.04
N ALA A 73 4.87 1.52 -11.95
CA ALA A 73 5.35 1.20 -10.60
C ALA A 73 5.12 -0.27 -10.26
N LEU A 74 3.94 -0.80 -10.60
CA LEU A 74 3.61 -2.20 -10.37
C LEU A 74 4.53 -3.14 -11.16
N ASP A 75 4.84 -2.80 -12.42
CA ASP A 75 5.76 -3.60 -13.22
C ASP A 75 7.15 -3.68 -12.60
N LEU A 76 7.67 -2.55 -12.11
CA LEU A 76 8.95 -2.51 -11.40
C LEU A 76 8.90 -3.32 -10.11
N ALA A 77 7.83 -3.20 -9.34
CA ALA A 77 7.66 -3.92 -8.09
C ALA A 77 7.55 -5.44 -8.33
N ARG A 78 6.84 -5.86 -9.37
CA ARG A 78 6.74 -7.29 -9.74
C ARG A 78 8.09 -7.88 -10.10
N GLN A 79 8.90 -7.14 -10.85
CA GLN A 79 10.27 -7.57 -11.18
C GLN A 79 11.10 -7.75 -9.90
N ALA A 80 11.03 -6.79 -9.00
CA ALA A 80 11.75 -6.85 -7.73
C ALA A 80 11.23 -7.94 -6.79
N ALA A 81 9.94 -8.26 -6.86
CA ALA A 81 9.30 -9.26 -6.02
C ALA A 81 9.67 -10.70 -6.39
N ASP A 82 10.20 -10.92 -7.59
CA ASP A 82 10.72 -12.21 -8.05
C ASP A 82 9.71 -13.36 -7.84
N GLY A 83 8.50 -13.18 -8.37
CA GLY A 83 7.42 -14.16 -8.27
C GLY A 83 6.60 -14.12 -6.99
N GLN A 84 6.98 -13.31 -6.01
CA GLN A 84 6.20 -13.11 -4.80
C GLN A 84 5.16 -12.01 -4.99
N ASP A 85 4.28 -11.84 -4.00
CA ASP A 85 3.24 -10.84 -4.04
C ASP A 85 3.81 -9.42 -3.89
N VAL A 86 3.09 -8.45 -4.45
CA VAL A 86 3.34 -7.03 -4.25
C VAL A 86 2.22 -6.47 -3.38
N ARG A 87 2.57 -5.78 -2.30
CA ARG A 87 1.61 -5.15 -1.41
C ARG A 87 1.52 -3.65 -1.66
N ILE A 88 0.29 -3.16 -1.82
CA ILE A 88 0.01 -1.73 -1.89
C ILE A 88 -0.35 -1.28 -0.48
N GLY A 89 0.52 -0.48 0.12
CA GLY A 89 0.39 -0.14 1.53
C GLY A 89 -0.36 1.16 1.85
N GLY A 90 -0.85 1.86 0.87
CA GLY A 90 -1.57 3.12 1.04
C GLY A 90 -0.68 4.36 0.84
N GLY A 91 -1.08 5.56 1.12
CA GLY A 91 -2.40 5.92 1.69
C GLY A 91 -3.61 5.73 0.78
N PRO A 92 -4.76 6.29 1.21
CA PRO A 92 -6.02 6.03 0.52
C PRO A 92 -6.06 6.54 -0.92
N SER A 93 -5.47 7.66 -1.23
CA SER A 93 -5.44 8.19 -2.60
C SER A 93 -4.64 7.29 -3.53
N LEU A 94 -3.47 6.83 -3.09
CA LEU A 94 -2.66 5.89 -3.86
C LEU A 94 -3.38 4.56 -4.05
N ALA A 95 -3.94 4.00 -2.98
CA ALA A 95 -4.69 2.74 -3.04
C ALA A 95 -5.85 2.86 -4.04
N ARG A 96 -6.59 3.96 -4.00
CA ARG A 96 -7.70 4.22 -4.91
C ARG A 96 -7.24 4.26 -6.38
N ASP A 97 -6.10 4.89 -6.67
CA ASP A 97 -5.56 4.96 -8.02
C ASP A 97 -5.23 3.56 -8.56
N PHE A 98 -4.63 2.70 -7.75
CA PHE A 98 -4.34 1.32 -8.14
C PHE A 98 -5.61 0.50 -8.33
N ILE A 99 -6.58 0.65 -7.44
CA ILE A 99 -7.87 -0.05 -7.52
C ILE A 99 -8.63 0.39 -8.78
N ALA A 100 -8.73 1.70 -9.02
CA ALA A 100 -9.43 2.25 -10.17
C ALA A 100 -8.80 1.80 -11.50
N ALA A 101 -7.50 1.61 -11.54
CA ALA A 101 -6.79 1.11 -12.71
C ALA A 101 -6.91 -0.41 -12.92
N GLY A 102 -7.62 -1.12 -12.06
CA GLY A 102 -7.81 -2.56 -12.17
C GLY A 102 -6.57 -3.39 -11.82
N LEU A 103 -5.67 -2.84 -11.03
CA LEU A 103 -4.37 -3.45 -10.74
C LEU A 103 -4.34 -4.24 -9.44
N VAL A 104 -5.45 -4.30 -8.69
CA VAL A 104 -5.47 -4.91 -7.36
C VAL A 104 -6.33 -6.18 -7.39
N ASP A 105 -5.73 -7.31 -7.05
CA ASP A 105 -6.39 -8.61 -7.04
C ASP A 105 -7.08 -8.92 -5.71
N HIS A 106 -6.55 -8.39 -4.62
CA HIS A 106 -7.01 -8.70 -3.27
C HIS A 106 -6.94 -7.45 -2.40
N ILE A 107 -8.03 -7.15 -1.70
CA ILE A 107 -8.11 -5.99 -0.80
C ILE A 107 -8.53 -6.50 0.58
N HIS A 108 -7.77 -6.14 1.60
CA HIS A 108 -8.13 -6.42 2.98
C HIS A 108 -8.22 -5.12 3.75
N LEU A 109 -9.39 -4.85 4.31
CA LEU A 109 -9.66 -3.68 5.12
C LEU A 109 -10.13 -4.11 6.50
N VAL A 110 -9.74 -3.33 7.50
CA VAL A 110 -10.23 -3.51 8.87
C VAL A 110 -11.01 -2.27 9.24
N GLN A 111 -12.31 -2.44 9.45
CA GLN A 111 -13.19 -1.36 9.90
C GLN A 111 -13.30 -1.41 11.41
N VAL A 112 -12.86 -0.33 12.08
CA VAL A 112 -12.93 -0.21 13.54
C VAL A 112 -14.21 0.51 13.94
N PRO A 113 -14.80 0.20 15.13
CA PRO A 113 -16.06 0.81 15.57
C PRO A 113 -15.83 2.18 16.22
N ILE A 114 -15.20 3.10 15.49
CA ILE A 114 -14.89 4.45 15.93
C ILE A 114 -15.43 5.43 14.89
N LEU A 115 -16.08 6.49 15.36
CA LEU A 115 -16.59 7.56 14.50
C LEU A 115 -15.59 8.72 14.51
N LEU A 116 -14.87 8.89 13.40
CA LEU A 116 -13.92 10.00 13.27
C LEU A 116 -14.61 11.32 12.90
N GLY A 117 -15.74 11.22 12.18
CA GLY A 117 -16.51 12.38 11.73
C GLY A 117 -15.90 13.11 10.55
N ARG A 118 -14.66 12.82 10.18
CA ARG A 118 -13.94 13.41 9.03
C ARG A 118 -12.81 12.48 8.61
N GLY A 119 -12.28 12.72 7.42
CA GLY A 119 -11.17 11.93 6.88
C GLY A 119 -11.29 11.75 5.38
N VAL A 120 -10.37 10.99 4.80
CA VAL A 120 -10.36 10.67 3.38
C VAL A 120 -11.15 9.37 3.16
N ARG A 121 -12.02 9.38 2.15
CA ARG A 121 -12.81 8.21 1.78
C ARG A 121 -12.04 7.37 0.76
N LEU A 122 -11.81 6.11 1.10
CA LEU A 122 -11.11 5.19 0.20
C LEU A 122 -11.87 4.96 -1.12
N TRP A 123 -13.20 4.86 -1.03
CA TRP A 123 -14.05 4.43 -2.15
C TRP A 123 -14.55 5.56 -3.05
N ASP A 124 -14.13 6.80 -2.85
CA ASP A 124 -14.58 7.91 -3.69
C ASP A 124 -14.27 7.64 -5.17
N GLY A 125 -15.31 7.75 -6.00
CA GLY A 125 -15.22 7.53 -7.44
C GLY A 125 -15.15 6.07 -7.86
N LEU A 126 -15.34 5.13 -6.95
CA LEU A 126 -15.27 3.70 -7.21
C LEU A 126 -16.63 3.01 -7.15
N GLU A 127 -17.71 3.74 -7.46
CA GLU A 127 -19.07 3.19 -7.44
C GLU A 127 -19.19 1.95 -8.31
N GLY A 128 -19.78 0.89 -7.75
CA GLY A 128 -20.01 -0.35 -8.46
C GLY A 128 -18.81 -1.29 -8.57
N LEU A 129 -17.67 -0.90 -8.01
CA LEU A 129 -16.45 -1.71 -8.09
C LEU A 129 -16.63 -3.10 -7.46
N GLU A 130 -17.50 -3.22 -6.46
CA GLU A 130 -17.79 -4.49 -5.78
C GLU A 130 -18.24 -5.59 -6.74
N ALA A 131 -18.78 -5.23 -7.91
CA ALA A 131 -19.19 -6.21 -8.91
C ALA A 131 -18.02 -7.02 -9.50
N ASP A 132 -16.79 -6.48 -9.42
CA ASP A 132 -15.58 -7.13 -9.91
C ASP A 132 -14.92 -8.05 -8.87
N TYR A 133 -15.46 -8.10 -7.66
CA TYR A 133 -14.86 -8.82 -6.54
C TYR A 133 -15.87 -9.70 -5.83
N GLU A 134 -15.37 -10.79 -5.25
CA GLU A 134 -16.08 -11.53 -4.21
C GLU A 134 -15.77 -10.86 -2.88
N VAL A 135 -16.81 -10.54 -2.11
CA VAL A 135 -16.68 -9.78 -0.86
C VAL A 135 -17.06 -10.65 0.31
N GLU A 136 -16.21 -10.69 1.34
CA GLU A 136 -16.46 -11.38 2.59
C GLU A 136 -16.30 -10.38 3.76
N ALA A 137 -17.22 -10.43 4.72
CA ALA A 137 -17.18 -9.60 5.92
C ALA A 137 -17.23 -10.50 7.15
N VAL A 138 -16.23 -10.35 8.02
CA VAL A 138 -16.11 -11.12 9.27
C VAL A 138 -15.91 -10.15 10.43
N SER A 139 -16.83 -10.19 11.41
CA SER A 139 -16.71 -9.41 12.63
C SER A 139 -16.05 -10.25 13.73
N THR A 140 -15.24 -9.61 14.55
CA THR A 140 -14.57 -10.23 15.69
C THR A 140 -15.19 -9.74 17.00
N PRO A 141 -14.96 -10.44 18.15
CA PRO A 141 -15.46 -10.00 19.45
C PRO A 141 -15.00 -8.61 19.87
N SER A 142 -13.89 -8.10 19.33
CA SER A 142 -13.42 -6.74 19.58
C SER A 142 -14.27 -5.66 18.92
N GLY A 143 -15.22 -6.04 18.05
CA GLY A 143 -16.07 -5.12 17.30
C GLY A 143 -15.50 -4.66 15.98
N VAL A 144 -14.29 -5.09 15.61
CA VAL A 144 -13.74 -4.80 14.27
C VAL A 144 -14.35 -5.73 13.22
N THR A 145 -14.50 -5.21 12.02
CA THR A 145 -14.98 -5.99 10.86
C THR A 145 -13.86 -6.08 9.83
N HIS A 146 -13.52 -7.30 9.45
CA HIS A 146 -12.59 -7.56 8.36
C HIS A 146 -13.37 -7.67 7.07
N LEU A 147 -13.06 -6.81 6.12
CA LEU A 147 -13.61 -6.82 4.76
C LEU A 147 -12.54 -7.32 3.81
N THR A 148 -12.84 -8.39 3.10
CA THR A 148 -11.93 -8.99 2.13
C THR A 148 -12.59 -8.97 0.77
N PHE A 149 -11.89 -8.41 -0.21
CA PHE A 149 -12.30 -8.36 -1.61
C PHE A 149 -11.32 -9.19 -2.40
N THR A 150 -11.82 -10.19 -3.11
CA THR A 150 -10.99 -11.03 -4.00
C THR A 150 -11.53 -10.91 -5.40
N ARG A 151 -10.68 -10.59 -6.36
CA ARG A 151 -11.10 -10.40 -7.75
C ARG A 151 -11.78 -11.65 -8.27
N SER A 152 -12.97 -11.48 -8.83
CA SER A 152 -13.71 -12.55 -9.51
C SER A 152 -13.03 -12.92 -10.82
N GLU A 153 -13.08 -14.21 -11.18
CA GLU A 153 -12.57 -14.70 -12.46
C GLU A 153 -13.52 -14.39 -13.62
#